data_42a66db6fbe834b65e749b6a22cef287
#
_entry.id   42a66db6fbe834b65e749b6a22cef287
#
_cell.length_a   1.000
_cell.length_b   1.000
_cell.length_c   1.000
_cell.angle_alpha   90.00
_cell.angle_beta   90.00
_cell.angle_gamma   90.00
#
_symmetry.space_group_name_H-M   'P 1'
#
loop_
_entity.id
_entity.type
_entity.pdbx_description
1 polymer ?
#
loop_
_entity_poly.entity_id
_entity_poly.type
_entity_poly.pdbx_seq_one_letter_code
_entity_poly.pdbx_strand_id
1 'polypeptide(L)'
;MGLYINIGNEGFVSARNSEYVDKSRLIAVVNSTLNTERRFSCVTRCRRFGKSMAAKMLNAYYDHSCDSRHLFMDLEIANDPSFEQHLNKYPVIYLDMTAFVSRYKDESIVSNIQEELKKDIVANYQEVAVEQTDDLMMALTRIANHTKQKFIFIIDEWDAICREFQPKSPTMDAYVNWLRRMFKEVNAAKVFAGVYMTGILPIKKYKTESALNNFIEYSMVEPFDMGRFFGFTKKEVKVLADKHDMDFNELEQWYDGYLIGDEPSMFNPNSVMMAIRSRRCRSFWASTGAYEAVADYIRMNFDGLKDDVLRLLSGERVKVNTTKFQNDVSIIQSKDDVLTVLIHLGYLSYNWRKNECYIPNFEVSGELGNAVEELGWTNVVKALQQSERLLNATLAGHEDIVAQYIDAAHDENTSILSYNDENSLACVLSIAYYYARNDYIIHRERLRVGEHSSGMMATGKGFADLVLIPRKNVDSPAIIVELKYNENVDTAISQIKRKDYPAKVAQYANNLLLVGISYDRKAKKHTCHIE
;
A
#
# COMPACT_ATOMS: atom_id res chain seq x y z
N MET A 1 5.90 -11.91 34.01
CA MET A 1 6.06 -11.57 32.59
C MET A 1 6.88 -12.67 31.93
N GLY A 2 6.35 -13.26 30.86
CA GLY A 2 7.05 -14.26 30.07
C GLY A 2 7.75 -13.66 28.85
N LEU A 3 8.33 -14.51 28.01
CA LEU A 3 8.94 -14.12 26.74
C LEU A 3 7.90 -13.91 25.64
N TYR A 4 6.81 -14.67 25.68
CA TYR A 4 5.73 -14.69 24.69
C TYR A 4 4.36 -14.53 25.33
N ILE A 5 4.22 -14.82 26.61
CA ILE A 5 2.97 -14.70 27.35
C ILE A 5 3.06 -13.56 28.35
N ASN A 6 2.04 -12.70 28.36
CA ASN A 6 1.95 -11.57 29.30
C ASN A 6 3.23 -10.73 29.28
N ILE A 7 3.60 -10.27 28.07
CA ILE A 7 4.88 -9.57 27.82
C ILE A 7 4.90 -8.13 28.31
N GLY A 8 3.77 -7.63 28.84
CA GLY A 8 3.64 -6.26 29.32
C GLY A 8 3.31 -5.26 28.21
N ASN A 9 3.48 -3.97 28.49
CA ASN A 9 3.04 -2.88 27.61
C ASN A 9 4.17 -2.02 27.03
N GLU A 10 5.43 -2.35 27.26
CA GLU A 10 6.60 -1.55 26.88
C GLU A 10 6.65 -1.24 25.39
N GLY A 11 6.18 -2.18 24.55
CA GLY A 11 6.10 -1.98 23.12
C GLY A 11 5.18 -0.84 22.70
N PHE A 12 4.08 -0.65 23.43
CA PHE A 12 3.15 0.45 23.18
C PHE A 12 3.56 1.73 23.91
N VAL A 13 4.17 1.64 25.10
CA VAL A 13 4.79 2.78 25.79
C VAL A 13 5.80 3.47 24.87
N SER A 14 6.68 2.69 24.23
CA SER A 14 7.67 3.23 23.28
C SER A 14 6.99 3.94 22.10
N ALA A 15 5.86 3.40 21.62
CA ALA A 15 5.07 4.01 20.56
C ALA A 15 4.46 5.34 20.99
N ARG A 16 3.88 5.39 22.19
CA ARG A 16 3.26 6.60 22.75
C ARG A 16 4.28 7.71 23.07
N ASN A 17 5.52 7.35 23.34
CA ASN A 17 6.61 8.30 23.55
C ASN A 17 7.17 8.91 22.26
N SER A 18 6.67 8.45 21.10
CA SER A 18 6.99 9.00 19.77
C SER A 18 5.80 9.79 19.22
N GLU A 19 5.92 10.31 17.99
CA GLU A 19 4.78 10.89 17.28
C GLU A 19 3.76 9.79 17.00
N TYR A 20 2.63 9.84 17.69
CA TYR A 20 1.58 8.82 17.62
C TYR A 20 0.29 9.39 17.04
N VAL A 21 -0.27 8.71 16.05
CA VAL A 21 -1.60 9.02 15.50
C VAL A 21 -2.59 8.01 16.07
N ASP A 22 -3.64 8.51 16.70
CA ASP A 22 -4.62 7.67 17.39
C ASP A 22 -5.42 6.76 16.44
N LYS A 23 -5.26 5.46 16.62
CA LYS A 23 -6.00 4.39 15.95
C LYS A 23 -6.72 3.47 16.94
N SER A 24 -6.85 3.93 18.18
CA SER A 24 -7.35 3.12 19.30
C SER A 24 -8.79 2.64 19.14
N ARG A 25 -9.59 3.27 18.28
CA ARG A 25 -10.92 2.75 17.94
C ARG A 25 -10.91 1.36 17.29
N LEU A 26 -9.78 0.90 16.78
CA LEU A 26 -9.58 -0.49 16.38
C LEU A 26 -9.91 -1.46 17.53
N ILE A 27 -9.56 -1.07 18.77
CA ILE A 27 -9.84 -1.87 19.98
C ILE A 27 -11.34 -2.13 20.12
N ALA A 28 -12.19 -1.12 19.89
CA ALA A 28 -13.65 -1.28 19.98
C ALA A 28 -14.18 -2.29 18.95
N VAL A 29 -13.62 -2.30 17.74
CA VAL A 29 -13.97 -3.28 16.70
C VAL A 29 -13.56 -4.69 17.16
N VAL A 30 -12.34 -4.87 17.65
CA VAL A 30 -11.87 -6.17 18.16
C VAL A 30 -12.69 -6.59 19.37
N ASN A 31 -12.97 -5.69 20.33
CA ASN A 31 -13.82 -5.98 21.50
C ASN A 31 -15.17 -6.57 21.10
N SER A 32 -15.80 -6.03 20.04
CA SER A 32 -17.10 -6.49 19.56
C SER A 32 -17.11 -7.92 19.02
N THR A 33 -15.93 -8.48 18.73
CA THR A 33 -15.78 -9.83 18.20
C THR A 33 -15.38 -10.85 19.26
N LEU A 34 -14.88 -10.41 20.41
CA LEU A 34 -14.40 -11.30 21.48
C LEU A 34 -15.50 -12.24 21.94
N ASN A 35 -15.13 -13.51 22.15
CA ASN A 35 -16.03 -14.58 22.57
C ASN A 35 -17.21 -14.87 21.62
N THR A 36 -17.17 -14.37 20.39
CA THR A 36 -18.18 -14.66 19.34
C THR A 36 -17.60 -15.60 18.27
N GLU A 37 -18.41 -16.01 17.30
CA GLU A 37 -17.92 -16.76 16.13
C GLU A 37 -16.95 -15.94 15.25
N ARG A 38 -16.92 -14.62 15.38
CA ARG A 38 -16.04 -13.69 14.66
C ARG A 38 -14.73 -13.38 15.40
N ARG A 39 -14.38 -14.15 16.43
CA ARG A 39 -13.21 -13.92 17.30
C ARG A 39 -11.84 -14.04 16.62
N PHE A 40 -11.79 -14.60 15.41
CA PHE A 40 -10.55 -14.82 14.67
C PHE A 40 -10.43 -13.83 13.53
N SER A 41 -9.48 -12.91 13.66
CA SER A 41 -9.23 -11.83 12.69
C SER A 41 -7.83 -11.93 12.10
N CYS A 42 -7.73 -11.79 10.77
CA CYS A 42 -6.46 -11.67 10.07
C CYS A 42 -6.44 -10.38 9.26
N VAL A 43 -5.57 -9.44 9.63
CA VAL A 43 -5.46 -8.15 8.95
C VAL A 43 -4.21 -8.12 8.11
N THR A 44 -4.37 -8.01 6.79
CA THR A 44 -3.26 -7.92 5.87
C THR A 44 -3.22 -6.56 5.20
N ARG A 45 -2.07 -5.90 5.31
CA ARG A 45 -1.76 -4.59 4.71
C ARG A 45 -0.35 -4.60 4.18
N CYS A 46 -0.09 -3.79 3.21
CA CYS A 46 1.27 -3.59 2.74
C CYS A 46 2.22 -3.15 3.86
N ARG A 47 3.50 -3.22 3.59
CA ARG A 47 4.53 -2.87 4.60
C ARG A 47 4.34 -1.45 5.12
N ARG A 48 4.63 -1.26 6.43
CA ARG A 48 4.67 0.06 7.09
C ARG A 48 3.33 0.81 7.21
N PHE A 49 2.22 0.10 7.10
CA PHE A 49 0.87 0.63 7.31
C PHE A 49 0.39 0.56 8.78
N GLY A 50 1.29 0.31 9.73
CA GLY A 50 0.96 0.38 11.15
C GLY A 50 0.51 -0.94 11.78
N LYS A 51 0.63 -2.10 11.09
CA LYS A 51 0.20 -3.43 11.59
C LYS A 51 0.78 -3.79 12.94
N SER A 52 2.12 -3.78 13.06
CA SER A 52 2.82 -4.10 14.31
C SER A 52 2.53 -3.08 15.41
N MET A 53 2.24 -1.81 15.05
CA MET A 53 1.80 -0.80 16.01
C MET A 53 0.43 -1.17 16.59
N ALA A 54 -0.51 -1.60 15.74
CA ALA A 54 -1.82 -2.07 16.16
C ALA A 54 -1.70 -3.34 17.05
N ALA A 55 -0.85 -4.28 16.68
CA ALA A 55 -0.59 -5.49 17.48
C ALA A 55 -0.05 -5.14 18.89
N LYS A 56 0.92 -4.22 18.99
CA LYS A 56 1.46 -3.72 20.27
C LYS A 56 0.41 -2.97 21.11
N MET A 57 -0.44 -2.19 20.47
CA MET A 57 -1.55 -1.49 21.12
C MET A 57 -2.56 -2.48 21.70
N LEU A 58 -2.97 -3.48 20.92
CA LEU A 58 -3.89 -4.52 21.38
C LEU A 58 -3.28 -5.35 22.52
N ASN A 59 -2.00 -5.71 22.41
CA ASN A 59 -1.30 -6.40 23.49
C ASN A 59 -1.34 -5.58 24.80
N ALA A 60 -0.93 -4.32 24.76
CA ALA A 60 -0.93 -3.45 25.92
C ALA A 60 -2.33 -3.25 26.52
N TYR A 61 -3.36 -3.21 25.66
CA TYR A 61 -4.73 -3.02 26.11
C TYR A 61 -5.28 -4.25 26.83
N TYR A 62 -5.02 -5.45 26.31
CA TYR A 62 -5.60 -6.68 26.86
C TYR A 62 -4.80 -7.29 28.00
N ASP A 63 -3.47 -7.14 28.00
CA ASP A 63 -2.56 -7.83 28.91
C ASP A 63 -2.85 -7.50 30.38
N HIS A 64 -3.24 -8.50 31.14
CA HIS A 64 -3.59 -8.38 32.57
C HIS A 64 -2.37 -8.28 33.50
N SER A 65 -1.17 -8.54 32.99
CA SER A 65 0.06 -8.52 33.79
C SER A 65 0.61 -7.12 34.08
N CYS A 66 0.03 -6.10 33.47
CA CYS A 66 0.45 -4.71 33.59
C CYS A 66 -0.75 -3.77 33.69
N ASP A 67 -0.56 -2.57 34.25
CA ASP A 67 -1.57 -1.49 34.20
C ASP A 67 -1.27 -0.56 33.03
N SER A 68 -2.11 -0.63 32.02
CA SER A 68 -1.98 0.19 30.81
C SER A 68 -2.99 1.32 30.71
N ARG A 69 -3.83 1.53 31.72
CA ARG A 69 -4.90 2.53 31.69
C ARG A 69 -4.40 3.91 31.28
N HIS A 70 -3.28 4.35 31.85
CA HIS A 70 -2.70 5.67 31.59
C HIS A 70 -2.28 5.88 30.11
N LEU A 71 -2.06 4.78 29.35
CA LEU A 71 -1.69 4.84 27.93
C LEU A 71 -2.88 5.11 27.01
N PHE A 72 -4.11 4.96 27.51
CA PHE A 72 -5.33 5.01 26.69
C PHE A 72 -6.31 6.12 27.10
N MET A 73 -6.15 6.75 28.27
CA MET A 73 -7.12 7.71 28.81
C MET A 73 -7.32 8.96 27.94
N ASP A 74 -6.34 9.35 27.16
CA ASP A 74 -6.37 10.48 26.23
C ASP A 74 -6.69 10.06 24.78
N LEU A 75 -6.96 8.77 24.56
CA LEU A 75 -7.27 8.22 23.24
C LEU A 75 -8.78 8.01 23.05
N GLU A 76 -9.22 7.95 21.79
CA GLU A 76 -10.64 7.81 21.42
C GLU A 76 -11.32 6.60 22.08
N ILE A 77 -10.59 5.50 22.29
CA ILE A 77 -11.12 4.27 22.90
C ILE A 77 -11.61 4.49 24.35
N ALA A 78 -11.04 5.45 25.08
CA ALA A 78 -11.44 5.72 26.45
C ALA A 78 -12.92 6.11 26.59
N ASN A 79 -13.51 6.62 25.51
CA ASN A 79 -14.91 7.00 25.43
C ASN A 79 -15.84 5.86 24.95
N ASP A 80 -15.30 4.68 24.65
CA ASP A 80 -16.09 3.54 24.18
C ASP A 80 -16.65 2.75 25.37
N PRO A 81 -17.94 2.34 25.35
CA PRO A 81 -18.55 1.57 26.45
C PRO A 81 -17.83 0.26 26.78
N SER A 82 -17.13 -0.34 25.81
CA SER A 82 -16.38 -1.60 26.01
C SER A 82 -15.02 -1.38 26.66
N PHE A 83 -14.54 -0.14 26.83
CA PHE A 83 -13.20 0.16 27.33
C PHE A 83 -12.90 -0.52 28.66
N GLU A 84 -13.70 -0.27 29.67
CA GLU A 84 -13.52 -0.82 31.02
C GLU A 84 -13.75 -2.34 31.09
N GLN A 85 -14.55 -2.86 30.19
CA GLN A 85 -14.92 -4.25 30.19
C GLN A 85 -13.73 -5.18 29.84
N HIS A 86 -12.82 -4.70 29.00
CA HIS A 86 -11.76 -5.53 28.43
C HIS A 86 -10.34 -5.06 28.77
N LEU A 87 -10.17 -3.83 29.28
CA LEU A 87 -8.84 -3.27 29.61
C LEU A 87 -8.15 -4.13 30.68
N ASN A 88 -6.99 -4.66 30.35
CA ASN A 88 -6.13 -5.48 31.23
C ASN A 88 -6.87 -6.67 31.87
N LYS A 89 -7.68 -7.41 31.07
CA LYS A 89 -8.51 -8.50 31.56
C LYS A 89 -8.08 -9.89 31.07
N TYR A 90 -7.13 -10.00 30.17
CA TYR A 90 -6.82 -11.26 29.50
C TYR A 90 -5.34 -11.64 29.66
N PRO A 91 -5.01 -12.93 29.79
CA PRO A 91 -3.69 -13.41 29.45
C PRO A 91 -3.49 -13.26 27.93
N VAL A 92 -2.37 -12.64 27.54
CA VAL A 92 -2.06 -12.39 26.13
C VAL A 92 -0.85 -13.22 25.71
N ILE A 93 -0.96 -13.92 24.59
CA ILE A 93 0.16 -14.56 23.91
C ILE A 93 0.50 -13.70 22.70
N TYR A 94 1.76 -13.25 22.60
CA TYR A 94 2.24 -12.40 21.52
C TYR A 94 3.42 -13.06 20.80
N LEU A 95 3.26 -13.30 19.50
CA LEU A 95 4.32 -13.84 18.65
C LEU A 95 4.68 -12.83 17.55
N ASP A 96 5.97 -12.52 17.43
CA ASP A 96 6.55 -11.89 16.25
C ASP A 96 7.22 -12.96 15.41
N MET A 97 6.61 -13.30 14.28
CA MET A 97 7.10 -14.38 13.42
C MET A 97 8.41 -14.03 12.73
N THR A 98 8.73 -12.73 12.57
CA THR A 98 10.02 -12.32 11.98
C THR A 98 11.19 -12.64 12.91
N ALA A 99 10.97 -12.57 14.23
CA ALA A 99 11.98 -12.95 15.22
C ALA A 99 12.31 -14.46 15.15
N PHE A 100 11.30 -15.31 14.94
CA PHE A 100 11.51 -16.75 14.77
C PHE A 100 12.23 -17.06 13.46
N VAL A 101 11.82 -16.45 12.34
CA VAL A 101 12.49 -16.62 11.05
C VAL A 101 13.95 -16.16 11.08
N SER A 102 14.26 -15.09 11.82
CA SER A 102 15.64 -14.64 12.01
C SER A 102 16.50 -15.64 12.79
N ARG A 103 15.88 -16.36 13.73
CA ARG A 103 16.55 -17.28 14.65
C ARG A 103 16.69 -18.69 14.09
N TYR A 104 15.66 -19.16 13.40
CA TYR A 104 15.55 -20.51 12.86
C TYR A 104 15.34 -20.47 11.35
N LYS A 105 16.37 -20.93 10.60
CA LYS A 105 16.35 -20.90 9.13
C LYS A 105 16.17 -22.28 8.48
N ASP A 106 15.77 -23.27 9.26
CA ASP A 106 15.59 -24.65 8.84
C ASP A 106 14.18 -25.19 9.16
N GLU A 107 13.96 -26.45 8.82
CA GLU A 107 12.66 -27.13 9.01
C GLU A 107 12.24 -27.24 10.47
N SER A 108 13.13 -27.02 11.43
CA SER A 108 12.81 -27.11 12.86
C SER A 108 12.03 -25.90 13.40
N ILE A 109 11.89 -24.83 12.62
CA ILE A 109 11.28 -23.58 13.08
C ILE A 109 9.90 -23.80 13.74
N VAL A 110 9.03 -24.60 13.15
CA VAL A 110 7.66 -24.82 13.66
C VAL A 110 7.68 -25.60 14.98
N SER A 111 8.56 -26.60 15.11
CA SER A 111 8.74 -27.34 16.36
C SER A 111 9.33 -26.44 17.46
N ASN A 112 10.30 -25.61 17.11
CA ASN A 112 10.92 -24.67 18.05
C ASN A 112 9.92 -23.61 18.56
N ILE A 113 9.06 -23.07 17.68
CA ILE A 113 7.99 -22.16 18.10
C ILE A 113 7.10 -22.83 19.15
N GLN A 114 6.64 -24.05 18.89
CA GLN A 114 5.75 -24.78 19.81
C GLN A 114 6.45 -25.07 21.14
N GLU A 115 7.70 -25.49 21.09
CA GLU A 115 8.48 -25.85 22.29
C GLU A 115 8.79 -24.61 23.15
N GLU A 116 9.28 -23.54 22.54
CA GLU A 116 9.58 -22.28 23.28
C GLU A 116 8.30 -21.70 23.90
N LEU A 117 7.21 -21.69 23.15
CA LEU A 117 5.93 -21.19 23.64
C LEU A 117 5.38 -22.05 24.78
N LYS A 118 5.43 -23.38 24.64
CA LYS A 118 5.01 -24.30 25.72
C LYS A 118 5.86 -24.11 26.97
N LYS A 119 7.18 -24.00 26.85
CA LYS A 119 8.08 -23.75 27.99
C LYS A 119 7.72 -22.45 28.72
N ASP A 120 7.51 -21.37 27.99
CA ASP A 120 7.17 -20.07 28.57
C ASP A 120 5.80 -20.09 29.25
N ILE A 121 4.79 -20.71 28.61
CA ILE A 121 3.45 -20.84 29.19
C ILE A 121 3.47 -21.68 30.48
N VAL A 122 4.14 -22.83 30.48
CA VAL A 122 4.24 -23.69 31.67
C VAL A 122 4.97 -22.98 32.81
N ALA A 123 6.01 -22.22 32.50
CA ALA A 123 6.75 -21.43 33.50
C ALA A 123 5.88 -20.34 34.15
N ASN A 124 4.89 -19.78 33.44
CA ASN A 124 3.98 -18.76 33.95
C ASN A 124 2.74 -19.34 34.68
N TYR A 125 2.46 -20.65 34.56
CA TYR A 125 1.31 -21.33 35.20
C TYR A 125 1.75 -22.60 35.92
N GLN A 126 2.73 -22.48 36.82
CA GLN A 126 3.32 -23.61 37.56
C GLN A 126 2.31 -24.36 38.45
N GLU A 127 1.22 -23.69 38.82
CA GLU A 127 0.13 -24.28 39.61
C GLU A 127 -0.76 -25.24 38.80
N VAL A 128 -0.63 -25.27 37.49
CA VAL A 128 -1.41 -26.13 36.60
C VAL A 128 -0.58 -27.34 36.17
N ALA A 129 -1.10 -28.53 36.46
CA ALA A 129 -0.47 -29.79 36.04
C ALA A 129 -0.56 -29.94 34.52
N VAL A 130 0.50 -29.54 33.79
CA VAL A 130 0.70 -29.76 32.35
C VAL A 130 1.61 -30.97 32.19
N GLU A 131 1.15 -31.99 31.46
CA GLU A 131 1.95 -33.18 31.21
C GLU A 131 3.03 -32.92 30.15
N GLN A 132 4.12 -33.65 30.28
CA GLN A 132 5.22 -33.51 29.30
C GLN A 132 4.78 -33.91 27.87
N THR A 133 3.83 -34.87 27.80
CA THR A 133 3.25 -35.35 26.53
C THR A 133 2.19 -34.43 25.93
N ASP A 134 1.69 -33.45 26.70
CA ASP A 134 0.72 -32.49 26.16
C ASP A 134 1.33 -31.70 25.02
N ASP A 135 0.61 -31.57 23.92
CA ASP A 135 0.94 -30.56 22.92
C ASP A 135 0.55 -29.16 23.43
N LEU A 136 0.91 -28.11 22.66
CA LEU A 136 0.65 -26.73 23.05
C LEU A 136 -0.84 -26.46 23.28
N MET A 137 -1.73 -27.01 22.43
CA MET A 137 -3.17 -26.79 22.56
C MET A 137 -3.77 -27.51 23.78
N MET A 138 -3.26 -28.69 24.09
CA MET A 138 -3.65 -29.42 25.32
C MET A 138 -3.21 -28.67 26.57
N ALA A 139 -1.97 -28.13 26.58
CA ALA A 139 -1.45 -27.32 27.67
C ALA A 139 -2.33 -26.05 27.91
N LEU A 140 -2.62 -25.31 26.85
CA LEU A 140 -3.52 -24.16 26.91
C LEU A 140 -4.94 -24.53 27.38
N THR A 141 -5.46 -25.65 26.94
CA THR A 141 -6.78 -26.13 27.38
C THR A 141 -6.81 -26.44 28.88
N ARG A 142 -5.77 -27.08 29.42
CA ARG A 142 -5.67 -27.35 30.88
C ARG A 142 -5.62 -26.05 31.65
N ILE A 143 -4.82 -25.10 31.22
CA ILE A 143 -4.68 -23.80 31.87
C ILE A 143 -5.99 -23.02 31.84
N ALA A 144 -6.63 -22.91 30.67
CA ALA A 144 -7.90 -22.21 30.54
C ALA A 144 -9.02 -22.86 31.40
N ASN A 145 -9.03 -24.19 31.51
CA ASN A 145 -9.96 -24.90 32.36
C ASN A 145 -9.70 -24.68 33.86
N HIS A 146 -8.42 -24.56 34.26
CA HIS A 146 -8.03 -24.31 35.66
C HIS A 146 -8.31 -22.88 36.07
N THR A 147 -7.79 -21.91 35.29
CA THR A 147 -7.89 -20.48 35.59
C THR A 147 -9.26 -19.87 35.30
N LYS A 148 -10.09 -20.52 34.50
CA LYS A 148 -11.35 -20.01 33.93
C LYS A 148 -11.16 -18.76 33.07
N GLN A 149 -9.94 -18.50 32.61
CA GLN A 149 -9.60 -17.39 31.73
C GLN A 149 -9.34 -17.89 30.32
N LYS A 150 -9.76 -17.09 29.34
CA LYS A 150 -9.45 -17.32 27.92
C LYS A 150 -8.34 -16.38 27.49
N PHE A 151 -7.52 -16.85 26.58
CA PHE A 151 -6.40 -16.11 26.04
C PHE A 151 -6.82 -15.17 24.91
N ILE A 152 -6.12 -14.05 24.80
CA ILE A 152 -5.97 -13.30 23.53
C ILE A 152 -4.68 -13.78 22.89
N PHE A 153 -4.71 -14.15 21.60
CA PHE A 153 -3.55 -14.61 20.87
C PHE A 153 -3.25 -13.64 19.72
N ILE A 154 -2.07 -13.03 19.73
CA ILE A 154 -1.63 -12.06 18.73
C ILE A 154 -0.45 -12.65 17.96
N ILE A 155 -0.56 -12.70 16.63
CA ILE A 155 0.52 -13.15 15.74
C ILE A 155 0.84 -11.98 14.80
N ASP A 156 1.98 -11.34 15.03
CA ASP A 156 2.48 -10.30 14.15
C ASP A 156 3.32 -10.90 13.02
N GLU A 157 3.11 -10.43 11.78
CA GLU A 157 3.75 -10.91 10.55
C GLU A 157 3.58 -12.43 10.34
N TRP A 158 2.32 -12.93 10.48
CA TRP A 158 2.00 -14.36 10.36
C TRP A 158 2.58 -15.03 9.10
N ASP A 159 2.71 -14.27 8.02
CA ASP A 159 3.18 -14.71 6.71
C ASP A 159 4.72 -14.65 6.56
N ALA A 160 5.48 -14.31 7.61
CA ALA A 160 6.93 -14.24 7.55
C ALA A 160 7.56 -15.57 7.11
N ILE A 161 7.06 -16.69 7.66
CA ILE A 161 7.49 -18.04 7.25
C ILE A 161 7.15 -18.28 5.77
N CYS A 162 5.98 -17.84 5.31
CA CYS A 162 5.55 -18.00 3.92
C CYS A 162 6.41 -17.21 2.93
N ARG A 163 7.05 -16.14 3.37
CA ARG A 163 7.92 -15.30 2.54
C ARG A 163 9.37 -15.79 2.51
N GLU A 164 9.82 -16.45 3.56
CA GLU A 164 11.21 -16.89 3.70
C GLU A 164 11.44 -18.30 3.15
N PHE A 165 10.50 -19.20 3.38
CA PHE A 165 10.66 -20.60 2.96
C PHE A 165 10.04 -20.85 1.58
N GLN A 166 10.64 -21.77 0.84
CA GLN A 166 10.16 -22.15 -0.49
C GLN A 166 8.69 -22.59 -0.44
N PRO A 167 7.88 -22.17 -1.42
CA PRO A 167 6.51 -22.62 -1.55
C PRO A 167 6.42 -24.16 -1.61
N LYS A 168 5.40 -24.72 -0.94
CA LYS A 168 5.20 -26.19 -0.83
C LYS A 168 6.35 -26.95 -0.15
N SER A 169 7.18 -26.25 0.63
CA SER A 169 8.18 -26.93 1.46
C SER A 169 7.49 -27.64 2.64
N PRO A 170 8.11 -28.69 3.21
CA PRO A 170 7.62 -29.35 4.42
C PRO A 170 7.39 -28.36 5.57
N THR A 171 8.24 -27.34 5.69
CA THR A 171 8.11 -26.26 6.68
C THR A 171 6.81 -25.49 6.54
N MET A 172 6.44 -25.13 5.31
CA MET A 172 5.20 -24.43 5.01
C MET A 172 3.97 -25.26 5.38
N ASP A 173 3.97 -26.53 5.00
CA ASP A 173 2.88 -27.44 5.33
C ASP A 173 2.78 -27.68 6.84
N ALA A 174 3.91 -27.84 7.53
CA ALA A 174 3.96 -27.95 8.98
C ALA A 174 3.41 -26.70 9.67
N TYR A 175 3.75 -25.50 9.18
CA TYR A 175 3.27 -24.24 9.73
C TYR A 175 1.76 -24.07 9.57
N VAL A 176 1.25 -24.26 8.37
CA VAL A 176 -0.20 -24.17 8.10
C VAL A 176 -0.97 -25.22 8.91
N ASN A 177 -0.44 -26.45 9.03
CA ASN A 177 -1.05 -27.49 9.84
C ASN A 177 -1.03 -27.17 11.33
N TRP A 178 0.04 -26.53 11.84
CA TRP A 178 0.09 -26.05 13.21
C TRP A 178 -0.99 -24.99 13.47
N LEU A 179 -1.11 -23.96 12.60
CA LEU A 179 -2.18 -22.96 12.73
C LEU A 179 -3.59 -23.59 12.69
N ARG A 180 -3.80 -24.58 11.82
CA ARG A 180 -5.07 -25.31 11.77
C ARG A 180 -5.38 -26.03 13.08
N ARG A 181 -4.40 -26.74 13.67
CA ARG A 181 -4.55 -27.39 14.96
C ARG A 181 -4.88 -26.39 16.06
N MET A 182 -4.18 -25.26 16.09
CA MET A 182 -4.43 -24.24 17.10
C MET A 182 -5.83 -23.64 17.02
N PHE A 183 -6.34 -23.36 15.82
CA PHE A 183 -7.52 -22.51 15.69
C PHE A 183 -8.79 -23.21 15.15
N LYS A 184 -8.68 -24.42 14.57
CA LYS A 184 -9.85 -25.18 14.09
C LYS A 184 -10.30 -26.29 15.02
N GLU A 185 -9.59 -26.57 16.09
CA GLU A 185 -10.01 -27.58 17.06
C GLU A 185 -11.24 -27.11 17.85
N VAL A 186 -12.07 -28.09 18.27
CA VAL A 186 -13.28 -27.84 19.06
C VAL A 186 -12.99 -27.03 20.33
N ASN A 187 -11.82 -27.23 20.92
CA ASN A 187 -11.40 -26.53 22.13
C ASN A 187 -10.96 -25.09 21.92
N ALA A 188 -10.73 -24.66 20.68
CA ALA A 188 -10.29 -23.28 20.39
C ALA A 188 -11.26 -22.24 20.98
N ALA A 189 -12.56 -22.49 20.94
CA ALA A 189 -13.57 -21.60 21.53
C ALA A 189 -13.52 -21.55 23.08
N LYS A 190 -12.97 -22.58 23.74
CA LYS A 190 -12.77 -22.62 25.20
C LYS A 190 -11.49 -21.90 25.60
N VAL A 191 -10.48 -21.96 24.74
CA VAL A 191 -9.13 -21.43 25.01
C VAL A 191 -9.01 -19.96 24.61
N PHE A 192 -9.54 -19.56 23.46
CA PHE A 192 -9.35 -18.22 22.94
C PHE A 192 -10.60 -17.35 23.06
N ALA A 193 -10.45 -16.19 23.69
CA ALA A 193 -11.42 -15.09 23.64
C ALA A 193 -11.36 -14.38 22.29
N GLY A 194 -10.15 -14.21 21.74
CA GLY A 194 -9.88 -13.62 20.45
C GLY A 194 -8.50 -14.00 19.90
N VAL A 195 -8.37 -14.02 18.59
CA VAL A 195 -7.10 -14.19 17.88
C VAL A 195 -6.97 -13.08 16.86
N TYR A 196 -5.83 -12.40 16.88
CA TYR A 196 -5.53 -11.30 15.98
C TYR A 196 -4.21 -11.57 15.25
N MET A 197 -4.28 -11.76 13.94
CA MET A 197 -3.10 -11.95 13.11
C MET A 197 -2.86 -10.75 12.22
N THR A 198 -1.60 -10.40 12.02
CA THR A 198 -1.21 -9.40 11.02
C THR A 198 -0.22 -9.98 10.01
N GLY A 199 -0.27 -9.48 8.78
CA GLY A 199 0.65 -9.88 7.73
C GLY A 199 0.58 -8.97 6.50
N ILE A 200 1.31 -9.31 5.46
CA ILE A 200 1.27 -8.65 4.16
C ILE A 200 0.33 -9.43 3.24
N LEU A 201 0.55 -10.73 3.15
CA LEU A 201 -0.20 -11.60 2.26
C LEU A 201 -1.45 -12.15 2.96
N PRO A 202 -2.58 -12.24 2.25
CA PRO A 202 -3.78 -12.88 2.76
C PRO A 202 -3.56 -14.39 2.95
N ILE A 203 -4.45 -15.02 3.72
CA ILE A 203 -4.35 -16.44 4.01
C ILE A 203 -4.51 -17.25 2.73
N LYS A 204 -3.57 -18.16 2.51
CA LYS A 204 -3.53 -19.03 1.34
C LYS A 204 -4.82 -19.86 1.20
N LYS A 205 -5.38 -19.88 -0.01
CA LYS A 205 -6.51 -20.74 -0.35
C LYS A 205 -5.99 -22.11 -0.84
N TYR A 206 -6.49 -23.18 -0.24
CA TYR A 206 -6.28 -24.54 -0.74
C TYR A 206 -7.48 -24.96 -1.58
N LYS A 207 -7.31 -25.04 -2.91
CA LYS A 207 -8.41 -25.22 -3.87
C LYS A 207 -9.42 -24.07 -3.76
N THR A 208 -10.61 -24.33 -3.24
CA THR A 208 -11.69 -23.33 -3.08
C THR A 208 -11.84 -22.82 -1.65
N GLU A 209 -11.11 -23.38 -0.68
CA GLU A 209 -11.24 -23.01 0.73
C GLU A 209 -9.96 -22.42 1.29
N SER A 210 -10.09 -21.40 2.15
CA SER A 210 -8.98 -20.90 2.93
C SER A 210 -8.43 -21.98 3.87
N ALA A 211 -7.12 -22.04 4.04
CA ALA A 211 -6.47 -22.92 5.00
C ALA A 211 -7.02 -22.71 6.42
N LEU A 212 -7.41 -21.47 6.73
CA LEU A 212 -7.98 -21.03 8.00
C LEU A 212 -9.32 -20.33 7.75
N ASN A 213 -10.32 -21.07 7.23
CA ASN A 213 -11.63 -20.54 6.85
C ASN A 213 -12.49 -20.03 8.03
N ASN A 214 -12.04 -20.21 9.25
CA ASN A 214 -12.62 -19.65 10.46
C ASN A 214 -12.12 -18.23 10.79
N PHE A 215 -11.12 -17.74 10.07
CA PHE A 215 -10.66 -16.35 10.18
C PHE A 215 -11.45 -15.44 9.25
N ILE A 216 -11.81 -14.27 9.75
CA ILE A 216 -12.25 -13.16 8.92
C ILE A 216 -10.98 -12.43 8.43
N GLU A 217 -10.82 -12.37 7.12
CA GLU A 217 -9.68 -11.72 6.49
C GLU A 217 -10.05 -10.28 6.13
N TYR A 218 -9.22 -9.33 6.59
CA TYR A 218 -9.32 -7.91 6.28
C TYR A 218 -8.13 -7.53 5.41
N SER A 219 -8.26 -7.74 4.09
CA SER A 219 -7.15 -7.57 3.14
C SER A 219 -7.13 -6.17 2.47
N MET A 220 -6.16 -5.92 1.59
CA MET A 220 -6.14 -4.72 0.75
C MET A 220 -7.30 -4.69 -0.25
N VAL A 221 -7.80 -5.87 -0.65
CA VAL A 221 -8.91 -6.02 -1.61
C VAL A 221 -10.26 -5.96 -0.88
N GLU A 222 -10.35 -6.59 0.28
CA GLU A 222 -11.55 -6.68 1.11
C GLU A 222 -11.24 -6.23 2.56
N PRO A 223 -11.13 -4.92 2.81
CA PRO A 223 -10.77 -4.41 4.13
C PRO A 223 -11.94 -4.28 5.10
N PHE A 224 -13.18 -4.40 4.63
CA PHE A 224 -14.42 -4.20 5.42
C PHE A 224 -14.32 -2.93 6.29
N ASP A 225 -14.67 -3.01 7.57
CA ASP A 225 -14.64 -1.93 8.55
C ASP A 225 -13.24 -1.61 9.13
N MET A 226 -12.22 -2.42 8.77
CA MET A 226 -10.84 -2.24 9.24
C MET A 226 -10.01 -1.25 8.40
N GLY A 227 -10.55 -0.73 7.28
CA GLY A 227 -9.79 0.10 6.33
C GLY A 227 -9.11 1.30 6.98
N ARG A 228 -9.85 2.07 7.75
CA ARG A 228 -9.42 3.34 8.36
C ARG A 228 -8.37 3.24 9.48
N PHE A 229 -8.12 2.04 10.01
CA PHE A 229 -7.20 1.87 11.13
C PHE A 229 -5.76 1.63 10.70
N PHE A 230 -5.55 1.36 9.42
CA PHE A 230 -4.23 1.09 8.85
C PHE A 230 -3.91 2.08 7.75
N GLY A 231 -2.81 2.82 7.92
CA GLY A 231 -2.53 4.01 7.14
C GLY A 231 -2.94 5.29 7.87
N PHE A 232 -2.56 6.43 7.33
CA PHE A 232 -3.05 7.73 7.80
C PHE A 232 -4.11 8.28 6.87
N THR A 233 -5.16 8.83 7.43
CA THR A 233 -6.21 9.54 6.69
C THR A 233 -5.73 10.94 6.30
N LYS A 234 -6.37 11.52 5.30
CA LYS A 234 -6.12 12.91 4.87
C LYS A 234 -6.19 13.92 6.02
N LYS A 235 -7.17 13.74 6.92
CA LYS A 235 -7.34 14.61 8.10
C LYS A 235 -6.16 14.51 9.06
N GLU A 236 -5.69 13.31 9.33
CA GLU A 236 -4.56 13.06 10.23
C GLU A 236 -3.26 13.63 9.65
N VAL A 237 -3.01 13.42 8.36
CA VAL A 237 -1.81 13.97 7.70
C VAL A 237 -1.85 15.49 7.66
N LYS A 238 -3.02 16.10 7.48
CA LYS A 238 -3.14 17.57 7.52
C LYS A 238 -2.77 18.12 8.89
N VAL A 239 -3.23 17.49 9.98
CA VAL A 239 -2.84 17.87 11.35
C VAL A 239 -1.32 17.74 11.55
N LEU A 240 -0.72 16.65 11.06
CA LEU A 240 0.73 16.45 11.14
C LEU A 240 1.49 17.51 10.31
N ALA A 241 1.03 17.81 9.09
CA ALA A 241 1.62 18.83 8.23
C ALA A 241 1.61 20.20 8.88
N ASP A 242 0.46 20.61 9.42
CA ASP A 242 0.30 21.90 10.13
C ASP A 242 1.19 21.95 11.37
N LYS A 243 1.25 20.87 12.17
CA LYS A 243 2.09 20.78 13.38
C LYS A 243 3.59 20.91 13.09
N HIS A 244 4.03 20.37 11.95
CA HIS A 244 5.44 20.29 11.59
C HIS A 244 5.85 21.27 10.48
N ASP A 245 4.99 22.21 10.11
CA ASP A 245 5.24 23.19 9.05
C ASP A 245 5.73 22.55 7.74
N MET A 246 4.98 21.54 7.28
CA MET A 246 5.18 20.85 6.00
C MET A 246 4.08 21.21 5.01
N ASP A 247 4.41 21.22 3.72
CA ASP A 247 3.40 21.42 2.68
C ASP A 247 2.51 20.17 2.56
N PHE A 248 1.25 20.32 2.95
CA PHE A 248 0.28 19.22 2.87
C PHE A 248 0.07 18.73 1.42
N ASN A 249 0.06 19.62 0.42
CA ASN A 249 -0.15 19.22 -0.97
C ASN A 249 1.04 18.39 -1.49
N GLU A 250 2.26 18.70 -1.05
CA GLU A 250 3.42 17.89 -1.39
C GLU A 250 3.35 16.50 -0.75
N LEU A 251 2.99 16.41 0.54
CA LEU A 251 2.77 15.12 1.22
C LEU A 251 1.66 14.30 0.54
N GLU A 252 0.57 14.94 0.13
CA GLU A 252 -0.55 14.29 -0.57
C GLU A 252 -0.09 13.64 -1.87
N GLN A 253 0.69 14.33 -2.69
CA GLN A 253 1.16 13.80 -3.96
C GLN A 253 2.16 12.67 -3.81
N TRP A 254 3.03 12.77 -2.81
CA TRP A 254 4.05 11.78 -2.59
C TRP A 254 3.53 10.50 -1.95
N TYR A 255 2.55 10.55 -1.04
CA TYR A 255 2.26 9.44 -0.14
C TYR A 255 0.79 9.04 -0.03
N ASP A 256 -0.14 9.81 -0.63
CA ASP A 256 -1.57 9.52 -0.64
C ASP A 256 -1.95 8.50 -1.73
N GLY A 257 -3.22 8.31 -1.95
CA GLY A 257 -3.81 7.64 -3.11
C GLY A 257 -4.20 6.20 -2.90
N TYR A 258 -4.03 5.64 -1.71
CA TYR A 258 -4.58 4.32 -1.42
C TYR A 258 -6.07 4.42 -1.12
N LEU A 259 -6.88 3.72 -1.91
CA LEU A 259 -8.29 3.46 -1.63
C LEU A 259 -8.39 2.16 -0.85
N ILE A 260 -8.77 2.23 0.41
CA ILE A 260 -8.90 1.06 1.29
C ILE A 260 -10.34 0.97 1.78
N GLY A 261 -11.14 0.12 1.15
CA GLY A 261 -12.58 0.05 1.39
C GLY A 261 -13.29 1.32 0.91
N ASP A 262 -13.99 1.98 1.81
CA ASP A 262 -14.66 3.25 1.56
C ASP A 262 -13.81 4.48 1.91
N GLU A 263 -12.60 4.28 2.47
CA GLU A 263 -11.65 5.37 2.75
C GLU A 263 -10.92 5.76 1.45
N PRO A 264 -11.25 6.92 0.87
CA PRO A 264 -10.81 7.26 -0.49
C PRO A 264 -9.36 7.73 -0.58
N SER A 265 -8.74 8.01 0.54
CA SER A 265 -7.47 8.72 0.62
C SER A 265 -6.72 8.26 1.88
N MET A 266 -5.82 7.31 1.69
CA MET A 266 -4.97 6.77 2.75
C MET A 266 -3.50 6.92 2.37
N PHE A 267 -2.70 7.42 3.31
CA PHE A 267 -1.27 7.65 3.17
C PHE A 267 -0.47 6.52 3.81
N ASN A 268 0.74 6.27 3.30
CA ASN A 268 1.70 5.42 3.98
C ASN A 268 2.26 6.13 5.23
N PRO A 269 2.00 5.64 6.45
CA PRO A 269 2.43 6.29 7.68
C PRO A 269 3.94 6.49 7.77
N ASN A 270 4.72 5.47 7.39
CA ASN A 270 6.17 5.56 7.49
C ASN A 270 6.74 6.62 6.56
N SER A 271 6.25 6.70 5.32
CA SER A 271 6.74 7.68 4.35
C SER A 271 6.41 9.10 4.80
N VAL A 272 5.20 9.34 5.31
CA VAL A 272 4.80 10.63 5.89
C VAL A 272 5.70 10.99 7.08
N MET A 273 5.91 10.08 8.03
CA MET A 273 6.74 10.35 9.21
C MET A 273 8.21 10.57 8.86
N MET A 274 8.75 9.84 7.87
CA MET A 274 10.12 10.05 7.38
C MET A 274 10.27 11.38 6.62
N ALA A 275 9.27 11.80 5.86
CA ALA A 275 9.25 13.10 5.21
C ALA A 275 9.25 14.24 6.24
N ILE A 276 8.41 14.16 7.26
CA ILE A 276 8.36 15.11 8.38
C ILE A 276 9.72 15.19 9.08
N ARG A 277 10.31 14.04 9.42
CA ARG A 277 11.61 13.97 10.11
C ARG A 277 12.77 14.54 9.26
N SER A 278 12.77 14.28 7.96
CA SER A 278 13.82 14.74 7.05
C SER A 278 13.56 16.13 6.47
N ARG A 279 12.37 16.69 6.68
CA ARG A 279 11.89 17.94 6.07
C ARG A 279 11.93 17.92 4.54
N ARG A 280 11.77 16.73 3.93
CA ARG A 280 11.82 16.53 2.47
C ARG A 280 10.91 15.39 2.07
N CYS A 281 10.14 15.58 1.01
CA CYS A 281 9.42 14.52 0.34
C CYS A 281 10.35 13.84 -0.67
N ARG A 282 10.46 12.52 -0.56
CA ARG A 282 11.23 11.64 -1.46
C ARG A 282 10.75 10.21 -1.29
N SER A 283 11.25 9.26 -2.09
CA SER A 283 10.98 7.85 -1.82
C SER A 283 11.68 7.37 -0.53
N PHE A 284 10.88 6.77 0.34
CA PHE A 284 11.31 6.01 1.51
C PHE A 284 10.96 4.52 1.36
N TRP A 285 10.35 4.14 0.24
CA TRP A 285 9.90 2.78 -0.04
C TRP A 285 11.06 1.81 -0.29
N ALA A 286 12.05 2.21 -1.10
CA ALA A 286 13.19 1.40 -1.52
C ALA A 286 14.06 0.86 -0.37
N SER A 287 14.07 1.53 0.79
CA SER A 287 14.83 1.07 1.97
C SER A 287 14.33 -0.26 2.58
N THR A 288 13.39 -0.97 1.93
CA THR A 288 12.66 -2.10 2.51
C THR A 288 12.93 -3.46 1.89
N GLY A 289 13.79 -3.57 0.86
CA GLY A 289 14.07 -4.84 0.16
C GLY A 289 12.86 -5.44 -0.61
N ALA A 290 11.79 -4.66 -0.79
CA ALA A 290 10.59 -5.13 -1.49
C ALA A 290 10.71 -5.06 -3.03
N TYR A 291 11.73 -4.38 -3.52
CA TYR A 291 11.97 -4.07 -4.91
C TYR A 291 12.25 -5.32 -5.78
N GLU A 292 13.12 -6.21 -5.33
CA GLU A 292 13.47 -7.43 -6.06
C GLU A 292 12.26 -8.33 -6.31
N ALA A 293 11.37 -8.44 -5.31
CA ALA A 293 10.17 -9.25 -5.45
C ALA A 293 9.21 -8.73 -6.56
N VAL A 294 9.12 -7.40 -6.73
CA VAL A 294 8.27 -6.80 -7.77
C VAL A 294 8.83 -7.06 -9.16
N ALA A 295 10.14 -6.90 -9.33
CA ALA A 295 10.82 -7.20 -10.58
C ALA A 295 10.58 -8.66 -11.02
N ASP A 296 10.62 -9.60 -10.06
CA ASP A 296 10.39 -11.02 -10.35
C ASP A 296 8.95 -11.29 -10.85
N TYR A 297 7.94 -10.65 -10.23
CA TYR A 297 6.55 -10.80 -10.70
C TYR A 297 6.34 -10.20 -12.09
N ILE A 298 6.90 -9.01 -12.35
CA ILE A 298 6.80 -8.38 -13.67
C ILE A 298 7.58 -9.17 -14.73
N ARG A 299 8.73 -9.79 -14.35
CA ARG A 299 9.55 -10.64 -15.23
C ARG A 299 8.80 -11.86 -15.76
N MET A 300 7.76 -12.33 -15.07
CA MET A 300 6.90 -13.43 -15.56
C MET A 300 6.23 -13.12 -16.90
N ASN A 301 6.08 -11.84 -17.22
CA ASN A 301 5.67 -11.30 -18.53
C ASN A 301 4.47 -12.02 -19.17
N PHE A 302 3.41 -12.26 -18.38
CA PHE A 302 2.16 -12.81 -18.89
C PHE A 302 1.57 -11.92 -19.99
N ASP A 303 0.83 -12.53 -20.92
CA ASP A 303 0.22 -11.81 -22.04
C ASP A 303 -0.62 -10.60 -21.57
N GLY A 304 -0.32 -9.42 -22.12
CA GLY A 304 -0.91 -8.14 -21.75
C GLY A 304 -0.40 -7.51 -20.43
N LEU A 305 0.48 -8.17 -19.66
CA LEU A 305 1.01 -7.60 -18.42
C LEU A 305 1.87 -6.36 -18.70
N LYS A 306 2.72 -6.43 -19.71
CA LYS A 306 3.59 -5.31 -20.10
C LYS A 306 2.77 -4.07 -20.47
N ASP A 307 1.72 -4.24 -21.25
CA ASP A 307 0.83 -3.16 -21.66
C ASP A 307 0.13 -2.54 -20.45
N ASP A 308 -0.36 -3.36 -19.54
CA ASP A 308 -1.01 -2.90 -18.31
C ASP A 308 -0.04 -2.13 -17.41
N VAL A 309 1.22 -2.58 -17.27
CA VAL A 309 2.24 -1.87 -16.48
C VAL A 309 2.58 -0.51 -17.11
N LEU A 310 2.67 -0.43 -18.44
CA LEU A 310 2.89 0.83 -19.15
C LEU A 310 1.73 1.81 -18.95
N ARG A 311 0.50 1.33 -19.06
CA ARG A 311 -0.70 2.13 -18.78
C ARG A 311 -0.75 2.61 -17.35
N LEU A 312 -0.37 1.77 -16.38
CA LEU A 312 -0.26 2.15 -14.98
C LEU A 312 0.79 3.25 -14.77
N LEU A 313 1.99 3.11 -15.37
CA LEU A 313 3.05 4.13 -15.30
C LEU A 313 2.63 5.44 -15.95
N SER A 314 1.81 5.40 -17.00
CA SER A 314 1.22 6.60 -17.61
C SER A 314 0.15 7.29 -16.75
N GLY A 315 -0.25 6.67 -15.62
CA GLY A 315 -1.29 7.18 -14.71
C GLY A 315 -2.70 6.71 -15.04
N GLU A 316 -2.85 5.73 -15.94
CA GLU A 316 -4.14 5.12 -16.22
C GLU A 316 -4.56 4.10 -15.15
N ARG A 317 -5.83 3.76 -15.17
CA ARG A 317 -6.40 2.66 -14.38
C ARG A 317 -6.57 1.45 -15.26
N VAL A 318 -6.24 0.29 -14.73
CA VAL A 318 -6.29 -0.99 -15.43
C VAL A 318 -7.31 -1.89 -14.76
N LYS A 319 -8.10 -2.59 -15.57
CA LYS A 319 -9.04 -3.60 -15.06
C LYS A 319 -8.27 -4.79 -14.52
N VAL A 320 -8.70 -5.31 -13.36
CA VAL A 320 -8.11 -6.48 -12.72
C VAL A 320 -9.18 -7.36 -12.11
N ASN A 321 -9.07 -8.66 -12.29
CA ASN A 321 -9.93 -9.65 -11.66
C ASN A 321 -9.21 -10.29 -10.47
N THR A 322 -9.47 -9.77 -9.27
CA THR A 322 -8.85 -10.24 -8.02
C THR A 322 -9.43 -11.56 -7.49
N THR A 323 -10.58 -12.02 -8.01
CA THR A 323 -11.31 -13.17 -7.44
C THR A 323 -10.65 -14.52 -7.73
N LYS A 324 -9.86 -14.62 -8.80
CA LYS A 324 -9.17 -15.85 -9.21
C LYS A 324 -7.89 -16.10 -8.44
N PHE A 325 -7.32 -15.09 -7.85
CA PHE A 325 -6.07 -15.20 -7.09
C PHE A 325 -6.27 -16.08 -5.85
N GLN A 326 -5.45 -17.13 -5.73
CA GLN A 326 -5.56 -18.10 -4.64
C GLN A 326 -4.78 -17.69 -3.38
N ASN A 327 -4.34 -16.44 -3.29
CA ASN A 327 -3.48 -15.93 -2.22
C ASN A 327 -2.17 -16.73 -2.08
N ASP A 328 -1.72 -17.34 -3.16
CA ASP A 328 -0.50 -18.15 -3.22
C ASP A 328 0.43 -17.59 -4.29
N VAL A 329 1.46 -16.89 -3.85
CA VAL A 329 2.48 -16.32 -4.73
C VAL A 329 3.30 -17.36 -5.49
N SER A 330 3.20 -18.64 -5.09
CA SER A 330 3.84 -19.76 -5.80
C SER A 330 3.03 -20.26 -7.01
N ILE A 331 1.78 -19.82 -7.14
CA ILE A 331 0.86 -20.27 -8.21
C ILE A 331 0.31 -19.02 -8.91
N ILE A 332 1.20 -18.26 -9.52
CA ILE A 332 0.83 -17.13 -10.38
C ILE A 332 0.67 -17.67 -11.80
N GLN A 333 -0.52 -17.52 -12.39
CA GLN A 333 -0.86 -18.09 -13.69
C GLN A 333 -1.32 -17.04 -14.70
N SER A 334 -1.55 -15.82 -14.27
CA SER A 334 -2.10 -14.76 -15.11
C SER A 334 -1.57 -13.38 -14.72
N LYS A 335 -1.74 -12.41 -15.62
CA LYS A 335 -1.47 -11.00 -15.32
C LYS A 335 -2.34 -10.48 -14.15
N ASP A 336 -3.58 -10.95 -14.03
CA ASP A 336 -4.49 -10.56 -12.95
C ASP A 336 -3.96 -11.02 -11.58
N ASP A 337 -3.32 -12.20 -11.52
CA ASP A 337 -2.67 -12.67 -10.29
C ASP A 337 -1.49 -11.76 -9.93
N VAL A 338 -0.64 -11.39 -10.91
CA VAL A 338 0.46 -10.45 -10.68
C VAL A 338 -0.06 -9.11 -10.18
N LEU A 339 -1.04 -8.51 -10.86
CA LEU A 339 -1.63 -7.24 -10.44
C LEU A 339 -2.24 -7.33 -9.04
N THR A 340 -2.88 -8.46 -8.69
CA THR A 340 -3.45 -8.68 -7.35
C THR A 340 -2.36 -8.79 -6.28
N VAL A 341 -1.25 -9.47 -6.56
CA VAL A 341 -0.08 -9.50 -5.66
C VAL A 341 0.46 -8.08 -5.46
N LEU A 342 0.61 -7.29 -6.53
CA LEU A 342 1.07 -5.91 -6.44
C LEU A 342 0.13 -5.02 -5.62
N ILE A 343 -1.19 -5.30 -5.61
CA ILE A 343 -2.15 -4.63 -4.73
C ILE A 343 -1.86 -5.00 -3.27
N HIS A 344 -1.69 -6.29 -2.94
CA HIS A 344 -1.41 -6.72 -1.56
C HIS A 344 -0.05 -6.19 -1.05
N LEU A 345 0.96 -6.12 -1.93
CA LEU A 345 2.26 -5.55 -1.61
C LEU A 345 2.24 -4.01 -1.49
N GLY A 346 1.20 -3.34 -1.98
CA GLY A 346 1.01 -1.89 -1.91
C GLY A 346 1.63 -1.10 -3.07
N TYR A 347 2.04 -1.77 -4.15
CA TYR A 347 2.46 -1.09 -5.37
C TYR A 347 1.29 -0.58 -6.21
N LEU A 348 0.11 -1.17 -6.00
CA LEU A 348 -1.13 -0.72 -6.63
C LEU A 348 -2.20 -0.48 -5.57
N SER A 349 -3.02 0.52 -5.81
CA SER A 349 -4.29 0.74 -5.14
C SER A 349 -5.41 0.06 -5.91
N TYR A 350 -6.49 -0.35 -5.23
CA TYR A 350 -7.58 -1.09 -5.84
C TYR A 350 -8.93 -0.40 -5.62
N ASN A 351 -9.66 -0.19 -6.70
CA ASN A 351 -11.05 0.28 -6.66
C ASN A 351 -12.01 -0.90 -6.86
N TRP A 352 -12.53 -1.42 -5.75
CA TRP A 352 -13.43 -2.57 -5.76
C TRP A 352 -14.74 -2.32 -6.51
N ARG A 353 -15.25 -1.07 -6.54
CA ARG A 353 -16.49 -0.72 -7.25
C ARG A 353 -16.35 -0.80 -8.76
N LYS A 354 -15.15 -0.56 -9.27
CA LYS A 354 -14.85 -0.56 -10.71
C LYS A 354 -14.00 -1.73 -11.15
N ASN A 355 -13.51 -2.57 -10.23
CA ASN A 355 -12.52 -3.61 -10.49
C ASN A 355 -11.31 -3.07 -11.25
N GLU A 356 -10.73 -1.99 -10.76
CA GLU A 356 -9.60 -1.29 -11.36
C GLU A 356 -8.47 -1.12 -10.36
N CYS A 357 -7.24 -1.30 -10.82
CA CYS A 357 -6.05 -0.92 -10.06
C CYS A 357 -5.33 0.26 -10.71
N TYR A 358 -4.53 0.97 -9.91
CA TYR A 358 -3.75 2.13 -10.33
C TYR A 358 -2.59 2.36 -9.37
N ILE A 359 -1.56 3.07 -9.84
CA ILE A 359 -0.44 3.50 -8.98
C ILE A 359 -0.93 4.61 -8.05
N PRO A 360 -0.79 4.45 -6.72
CA PRO A 360 -1.40 5.39 -5.78
C PRO A 360 -0.75 6.78 -5.80
N ASN A 361 0.58 6.87 -5.89
CA ASN A 361 1.33 8.11 -5.68
C ASN A 361 2.70 8.12 -6.34
N PHE A 362 3.42 9.24 -6.19
CA PHE A 362 4.73 9.43 -6.80
C PHE A 362 5.81 8.52 -6.24
N GLU A 363 5.81 8.26 -4.93
CA GLU A 363 6.76 7.35 -4.31
C GLU A 363 6.74 5.98 -5.00
N VAL A 364 5.55 5.39 -5.10
CA VAL A 364 5.35 4.07 -5.70
C VAL A 364 5.56 4.09 -7.21
N SER A 365 5.18 5.19 -7.89
CA SER A 365 5.42 5.34 -9.32
C SER A 365 6.90 5.30 -9.66
N GLY A 366 7.75 5.96 -8.86
CA GLY A 366 9.20 5.92 -9.03
C GLY A 366 9.75 4.51 -8.85
N GLU A 367 9.33 3.81 -7.80
CA GLU A 367 9.80 2.45 -7.52
C GLU A 367 9.39 1.44 -8.61
N LEU A 368 8.17 1.55 -9.12
CA LEU A 368 7.71 0.70 -10.22
C LEU A 368 8.47 1.01 -11.52
N GLY A 369 8.79 2.28 -11.77
CA GLY A 369 9.63 2.71 -12.88
C GLY A 369 11.03 2.09 -12.81
N ASN A 370 11.69 2.17 -11.65
CA ASN A 370 13.00 1.58 -11.41
C ASN A 370 12.98 0.05 -11.64
N ALA A 371 11.93 -0.63 -11.15
CA ALA A 371 11.76 -2.07 -11.37
C ALA A 371 11.68 -2.44 -12.86
N VAL A 372 11.00 -1.63 -13.64
CA VAL A 372 10.85 -1.82 -15.09
C VAL A 372 12.16 -1.54 -15.83
N GLU A 373 12.97 -0.57 -15.38
CA GLU A 373 14.30 -0.30 -15.93
C GLU A 373 15.24 -1.49 -15.77
N GLU A 374 15.30 -2.10 -14.59
CA GLU A 374 16.16 -3.27 -14.34
C GLU A 374 15.76 -4.50 -15.17
N LEU A 375 14.50 -4.62 -15.55
CA LEU A 375 14.02 -5.71 -16.38
C LEU A 375 14.47 -5.62 -17.84
N GLY A 376 15.15 -4.55 -18.23
CA GLY A 376 15.68 -4.36 -19.58
C GLY A 376 14.57 -4.28 -20.62
N TRP A 377 13.38 -3.77 -20.26
CA TRP A 377 12.32 -3.49 -21.22
C TRP A 377 12.74 -2.31 -22.10
N THR A 378 13.53 -2.60 -23.13
CA THR A 378 14.32 -1.65 -23.90
C THR A 378 13.52 -0.44 -24.40
N ASN A 379 12.26 -0.64 -24.80
CA ASN A 379 11.43 0.45 -25.31
C ASN A 379 10.95 1.38 -24.19
N VAL A 380 10.62 0.83 -22.99
CA VAL A 380 10.22 1.61 -21.82
C VAL A 380 11.42 2.37 -21.27
N VAL A 381 12.56 1.70 -21.15
CA VAL A 381 13.82 2.32 -20.70
C VAL A 381 14.22 3.47 -21.61
N LYS A 382 14.12 3.29 -22.94
CA LYS A 382 14.38 4.38 -23.89
C LYS A 382 13.41 5.55 -23.71
N ALA A 383 12.10 5.28 -23.57
CA ALA A 383 11.12 6.35 -23.35
C ALA A 383 11.40 7.11 -22.04
N LEU A 384 11.77 6.42 -20.96
CA LEU A 384 12.14 7.03 -19.69
C LEU A 384 13.43 7.86 -19.81
N GLN A 385 14.48 7.36 -20.49
CA GLN A 385 15.73 8.09 -20.72
C GLN A 385 15.53 9.29 -21.65
N GLN A 386 14.67 9.16 -22.65
CA GLN A 386 14.31 10.26 -23.55
C GLN A 386 13.47 11.33 -22.85
N SER A 387 12.73 10.98 -21.81
CA SER A 387 11.87 11.88 -21.06
C SER A 387 12.63 13.03 -20.40
N GLU A 388 13.84 12.81 -19.88
CA GLU A 388 14.70 13.89 -19.37
C GLU A 388 15.10 14.88 -20.48
N ARG A 389 15.49 14.33 -21.62
CA ARG A 389 15.87 15.13 -22.78
C ARG A 389 14.71 15.92 -23.36
N LEU A 390 13.52 15.32 -23.37
CA LEU A 390 12.29 15.99 -23.79
C LEU A 390 11.98 17.17 -22.86
N LEU A 391 12.04 16.99 -21.54
CA LEU A 391 11.82 18.07 -20.59
C LEU A 391 12.83 19.20 -20.80
N ASN A 392 14.10 18.88 -20.94
CA ASN A 392 15.15 19.86 -21.19
C ASN A 392 14.96 20.60 -22.52
N ALA A 393 14.54 19.91 -23.59
CA ALA A 393 14.22 20.52 -24.86
C ALA A 393 12.99 21.45 -24.76
N THR A 394 11.99 21.07 -24.00
CA THR A 394 10.79 21.89 -23.74
C THR A 394 11.18 23.17 -22.99
N LEU A 395 11.97 23.07 -21.93
CA LEU A 395 12.44 24.21 -21.16
C LEU A 395 13.35 25.16 -21.98
N ALA A 396 14.08 24.63 -22.96
CA ALA A 396 14.92 25.39 -23.87
C ALA A 396 14.16 25.95 -25.08
N GLY A 397 12.87 25.67 -25.26
CA GLY A 397 12.06 26.14 -26.38
C GLY A 397 12.40 25.48 -27.72
N HIS A 398 12.98 24.27 -27.73
CA HIS A 398 13.41 23.58 -28.94
C HIS A 398 12.25 22.73 -29.54
N GLU A 399 11.34 23.39 -30.25
CA GLU A 399 10.10 22.82 -30.79
C GLU A 399 10.30 21.57 -31.65
N ASP A 400 11.24 21.61 -32.59
CA ASP A 400 11.54 20.50 -33.49
C ASP A 400 12.07 19.28 -32.73
N ILE A 401 12.86 19.48 -31.70
CA ILE A 401 13.41 18.42 -30.85
C ILE A 401 12.32 17.81 -30.00
N VAL A 402 11.42 18.62 -29.44
CA VAL A 402 10.25 18.17 -28.69
C VAL A 402 9.37 17.29 -29.57
N ALA A 403 9.03 17.76 -30.79
CA ALA A 403 8.24 16.98 -31.74
C ALA A 403 8.89 15.63 -32.09
N GLN A 404 10.21 15.60 -32.32
CA GLN A 404 10.98 14.38 -32.60
C GLN A 404 10.94 13.37 -31.44
N TYR A 405 11.10 13.83 -30.21
CA TYR A 405 11.03 12.94 -29.03
C TYR A 405 9.64 12.35 -28.83
N ILE A 406 8.60 13.14 -29.11
CA ILE A 406 7.22 12.66 -29.03
C ILE A 406 6.92 11.69 -30.16
N ASP A 407 7.42 11.92 -31.39
CA ASP A 407 7.35 10.97 -32.50
C ASP A 407 8.01 9.63 -32.12
N ALA A 408 9.22 9.68 -31.58
CA ALA A 408 9.93 8.46 -31.15
C ALA A 408 9.18 7.72 -30.04
N ALA A 409 8.66 8.43 -29.04
CA ALA A 409 7.83 7.83 -28.00
C ALA A 409 6.53 7.26 -28.55
N HIS A 410 5.96 7.87 -29.58
CA HIS A 410 4.80 7.42 -30.29
C HIS A 410 5.09 6.11 -31.06
N ASP A 411 6.10 6.09 -31.90
CA ASP A 411 6.46 4.94 -32.75
C ASP A 411 6.85 3.71 -31.91
N GLU A 412 7.58 3.91 -30.80
CA GLU A 412 8.00 2.84 -29.89
C GLU A 412 6.82 2.21 -29.12
N ASN A 413 5.74 2.97 -28.91
CA ASN A 413 4.56 2.52 -28.17
C ASN A 413 3.35 2.18 -29.06
N THR A 414 3.42 2.37 -30.39
CA THR A 414 2.30 2.11 -31.33
C THR A 414 1.88 0.66 -31.43
N SER A 415 2.76 -0.28 -31.12
CA SER A 415 2.40 -1.72 -31.08
C SER A 415 1.55 -2.08 -29.85
N ILE A 416 1.48 -1.21 -28.86
CA ILE A 416 0.92 -1.44 -27.54
C ILE A 416 -0.42 -0.71 -27.36
N LEU A 417 -0.54 0.48 -27.95
CA LEU A 417 -1.73 1.33 -27.83
C LEU A 417 -2.43 1.39 -29.19
N SER A 418 -3.69 0.92 -29.27
CA SER A 418 -4.49 1.08 -30.48
C SER A 418 -4.82 2.57 -30.67
N TYR A 419 -4.04 3.22 -31.52
CA TYR A 419 -4.07 4.65 -31.80
C TYR A 419 -5.29 5.04 -32.61
N ASN A 420 -6.29 5.58 -31.95
CA ASN A 420 -7.42 6.19 -32.66
C ASN A 420 -8.05 7.41 -31.99
N ASP A 421 -7.49 7.91 -30.85
CA ASP A 421 -8.09 9.02 -30.13
C ASP A 421 -7.09 9.88 -29.31
N GLU A 422 -7.53 11.03 -28.81
CA GLU A 422 -6.78 11.94 -27.96
C GLU A 422 -6.28 11.28 -26.66
N ASN A 423 -6.97 10.23 -26.17
CA ASN A 423 -6.59 9.53 -24.94
C ASN A 423 -5.27 8.77 -25.09
N SER A 424 -5.09 8.10 -26.22
CA SER A 424 -3.86 7.37 -26.53
C SER A 424 -2.67 8.32 -26.64
N LEU A 425 -2.90 9.49 -27.24
CA LEU A 425 -1.88 10.54 -27.38
C LEU A 425 -1.49 11.14 -26.02
N ALA A 426 -2.47 11.38 -25.15
CA ALA A 426 -2.22 11.86 -23.79
C ALA A 426 -1.46 10.83 -22.93
N CYS A 427 -1.61 9.53 -23.19
CA CYS A 427 -0.83 8.48 -22.55
C CYS A 427 0.64 8.55 -22.97
N VAL A 428 0.92 8.70 -24.25
CA VAL A 428 2.29 8.90 -24.78
C VAL A 428 2.96 10.11 -24.14
N LEU A 429 2.25 11.24 -24.04
CA LEU A 429 2.79 12.42 -23.38
C LEU A 429 3.12 12.20 -21.91
N SER A 430 2.28 11.46 -21.19
CA SER A 430 2.53 11.14 -19.79
C SER A 430 3.79 10.29 -19.60
N ILE A 431 4.06 9.38 -20.52
CA ILE A 431 5.30 8.60 -20.56
C ILE A 431 6.46 9.49 -20.99
N ALA A 432 6.26 10.29 -22.03
CA ALA A 432 7.28 11.19 -22.57
C ALA A 432 7.75 12.23 -21.54
N TYR A 433 6.86 12.75 -20.70
CA TYR A 433 7.21 13.67 -19.59
C TYR A 433 7.39 12.97 -18.24
N TYR A 434 7.66 11.68 -18.21
CA TYR A 434 7.81 10.92 -16.96
C TYR A 434 8.88 11.50 -16.03
N TYR A 435 10.03 11.91 -16.56
CA TYR A 435 11.15 12.47 -15.80
C TYR A 435 10.79 13.80 -15.10
N ALA A 436 9.87 14.57 -15.68
CA ALA A 436 9.40 15.82 -15.09
C ALA A 436 8.83 15.66 -13.67
N ARG A 437 8.46 14.43 -13.26
CA ARG A 437 8.00 14.13 -11.88
C ARG A 437 9.05 14.42 -10.81
N ASN A 438 10.32 14.45 -11.14
CA ASN A 438 11.39 14.79 -10.21
C ASN A 438 11.30 16.25 -9.75
N ASP A 439 11.01 17.15 -10.69
CA ASP A 439 11.06 18.59 -10.48
C ASP A 439 9.68 19.25 -10.49
N TYR A 440 8.68 18.56 -11.00
CA TYR A 440 7.32 19.05 -11.21
C TYR A 440 6.26 18.18 -10.57
N ILE A 441 5.16 18.83 -10.26
CA ILE A 441 3.87 18.22 -9.97
C ILE A 441 3.11 18.12 -11.28
N ILE A 442 2.80 16.90 -11.71
CA ILE A 442 2.14 16.66 -12.99
C ILE A 442 0.65 16.44 -12.77
N HIS A 443 -0.19 17.27 -13.39
CA HIS A 443 -1.64 17.13 -13.43
C HIS A 443 -2.09 16.81 -14.86
N ARG A 444 -2.94 15.80 -14.99
CA ARG A 444 -3.51 15.36 -16.27
C ARG A 444 -5.02 15.52 -16.26
N GLU A 445 -5.61 16.03 -17.33
CA GLU A 445 -7.05 16.01 -17.51
C GLU A 445 -7.53 14.56 -17.72
N ARG A 446 -8.58 14.15 -16.99
CA ARG A 446 -9.31 12.93 -17.32
C ARG A 446 -10.56 13.28 -18.10
N LEU A 447 -10.68 12.73 -19.31
CA LEU A 447 -11.91 12.80 -20.07
C LEU A 447 -13.09 12.31 -19.22
N ARG A 448 -14.17 13.09 -19.24
CA ARG A 448 -15.39 12.88 -18.46
C ARG A 448 -15.97 11.49 -18.65
N VAL A 449 -15.92 10.68 -17.62
CA VAL A 449 -17.01 9.78 -17.27
C VAL A 449 -17.30 10.07 -15.80
N GLY A 450 -18.46 10.66 -15.52
CA GLY A 450 -18.87 11.26 -14.28
C GLY A 450 -18.33 10.62 -13.02
N GLU A 451 -17.65 11.41 -12.22
CA GLU A 451 -17.58 11.39 -10.77
C GLU A 451 -16.31 12.08 -10.27
N HIS A 452 -16.43 12.75 -9.12
CA HIS A 452 -15.35 13.48 -8.45
C HIS A 452 -14.12 12.62 -8.20
N SER A 453 -13.04 12.83 -8.97
CA SER A 453 -11.73 12.26 -8.65
C SER A 453 -10.82 13.39 -8.13
N SER A 454 -10.39 13.22 -6.89
CA SER A 454 -9.33 14.00 -6.24
C SER A 454 -8.04 13.88 -7.07
N GLY A 455 -7.67 14.91 -7.77
CA GLY A 455 -6.47 14.97 -8.64
C GLY A 455 -6.66 15.75 -9.93
N MET A 456 -7.88 16.24 -10.20
CA MET A 456 -8.13 17.13 -11.33
C MET A 456 -7.90 18.58 -10.92
N MET A 457 -6.99 19.25 -11.63
CA MET A 457 -6.80 20.68 -11.48
C MET A 457 -7.71 21.39 -12.48
N ALA A 458 -8.81 21.98 -11.97
CA ALA A 458 -9.58 22.93 -12.75
C ALA A 458 -8.79 24.23 -12.89
N THR A 459 -8.39 24.57 -14.09
CA THR A 459 -7.59 25.77 -14.43
C THR A 459 -8.48 26.87 -15.01
N GLY A 460 -9.60 27.20 -14.38
CA GLY A 460 -10.58 28.16 -14.91
C GLY A 460 -11.79 27.47 -15.57
N LYS A 461 -12.24 27.94 -16.75
CA LYS A 461 -13.41 27.41 -17.48
C LYS A 461 -13.12 26.17 -18.34
N GLY A 462 -11.92 25.57 -18.25
CA GLY A 462 -11.50 24.40 -19.01
C GLY A 462 -10.39 23.62 -18.33
N PHE A 463 -9.95 22.53 -18.97
CA PHE A 463 -8.87 21.67 -18.50
C PHE A 463 -7.79 21.60 -19.56
N ALA A 464 -6.52 21.56 -19.15
CA ALA A 464 -5.39 21.28 -20.02
C ALA A 464 -5.10 19.78 -20.03
N ASP A 465 -4.54 19.25 -21.13
CA ASP A 465 -4.20 17.83 -21.23
C ASP A 465 -3.11 17.43 -20.25
N LEU A 466 -2.13 18.33 -20.04
CA LEU A 466 -1.08 18.15 -19.05
C LEU A 466 -0.66 19.50 -18.46
N VAL A 467 -0.55 19.60 -17.14
CA VAL A 467 -0.04 20.77 -16.42
C VAL A 467 1.09 20.34 -15.51
N LEU A 468 2.25 20.94 -15.67
CA LEU A 468 3.43 20.71 -14.85
C LEU A 468 3.68 21.95 -13.98
N ILE A 469 3.58 21.78 -12.67
CA ILE A 469 3.83 22.85 -11.69
C ILE A 469 5.17 22.58 -11.02
N PRO A 470 6.14 23.51 -11.04
CA PRO A 470 7.43 23.30 -10.40
C PRO A 470 7.25 23.13 -8.89
N ARG A 471 8.06 22.25 -8.29
CA ARG A 471 8.10 22.05 -6.83
C ARG A 471 8.67 23.30 -6.15
N LYS A 472 8.34 23.50 -4.87
CA LYS A 472 8.71 24.69 -4.09
C LYS A 472 10.19 25.13 -4.16
N ASN A 473 11.09 24.18 -4.37
CA ASN A 473 12.54 24.44 -4.38
C ASN A 473 13.15 24.34 -5.80
N VAL A 474 12.34 24.32 -6.83
CA VAL A 474 12.77 24.21 -8.23
C VAL A 474 12.50 25.54 -8.92
N ASP A 475 13.56 26.21 -9.34
CA ASP A 475 13.48 27.46 -10.11
C ASP A 475 13.31 27.13 -11.60
N SER A 476 12.08 26.84 -11.99
CA SER A 476 11.70 26.47 -13.36
C SER A 476 10.30 27.00 -13.68
N PRO A 477 9.97 27.25 -14.96
CA PRO A 477 8.65 27.71 -15.37
C PRO A 477 7.59 26.61 -15.11
N ALA A 478 6.36 27.03 -14.82
CA ALA A 478 5.23 26.11 -14.97
C ALA A 478 4.98 25.84 -16.46
N ILE A 479 4.51 24.63 -16.80
CA ILE A 479 4.30 24.23 -18.19
C ILE A 479 2.86 23.79 -18.38
N ILE A 480 2.17 24.32 -19.37
CA ILE A 480 0.83 23.88 -19.78
C ILE A 480 0.95 23.27 -21.17
N VAL A 481 0.55 21.99 -21.29
CA VAL A 481 0.57 21.26 -22.55
C VAL A 481 -0.86 21.02 -23.02
N GLU A 482 -1.17 21.35 -24.25
CA GLU A 482 -2.45 21.08 -24.91
C GLU A 482 -2.22 20.28 -26.18
N LEU A 483 -3.03 19.26 -26.37
CA LEU A 483 -2.96 18.35 -27.50
C LEU A 483 -3.99 18.66 -28.57
N LYS A 484 -3.64 18.40 -29.82
CA LYS A 484 -4.56 18.40 -30.94
C LYS A 484 -4.34 17.17 -31.82
N TYR A 485 -5.41 16.73 -32.43
CA TYR A 485 -5.42 15.58 -33.33
C TYR A 485 -5.96 16.03 -34.68
N ASN A 486 -5.15 15.95 -35.73
CA ASN A 486 -5.46 16.43 -37.10
C ASN A 486 -5.86 17.92 -37.19
N GLU A 487 -5.38 18.74 -36.26
CA GLU A 487 -5.59 20.20 -36.26
C GLU A 487 -4.23 20.94 -36.32
N ASN A 488 -4.26 22.25 -36.59
CA ASN A 488 -3.04 23.06 -36.55
C ASN A 488 -2.57 23.22 -35.08
N VAL A 489 -1.27 23.15 -34.84
CA VAL A 489 -0.64 23.32 -33.52
C VAL A 489 -0.97 24.67 -32.88
N ASP A 490 -1.12 25.75 -33.67
CA ASP A 490 -1.50 27.07 -33.17
C ASP A 490 -2.90 27.08 -32.54
N THR A 491 -3.76 26.14 -32.93
CA THR A 491 -5.07 25.93 -32.28
C THR A 491 -4.93 25.51 -30.83
N ALA A 492 -3.91 24.71 -30.50
CA ALA A 492 -3.61 24.29 -29.13
C ALA A 492 -3.23 25.51 -28.26
N ILE A 493 -2.28 26.31 -28.71
CA ILE A 493 -1.87 27.54 -28.01
C ILE A 493 -3.03 28.54 -27.87
N SER A 494 -3.80 28.74 -28.94
CA SER A 494 -4.99 29.62 -28.91
C SER A 494 -6.02 29.10 -27.90
N GLN A 495 -6.18 27.79 -27.78
CA GLN A 495 -7.06 27.19 -26.79
C GLN A 495 -6.58 27.44 -25.37
N ILE A 496 -5.27 27.27 -25.08
CA ILE A 496 -4.70 27.57 -23.77
C ILE A 496 -5.00 29.02 -23.40
N LYS A 497 -4.71 29.98 -24.29
CA LYS A 497 -4.93 31.40 -24.05
C LYS A 497 -6.42 31.75 -23.83
N ARG A 498 -7.34 31.13 -24.59
CA ARG A 498 -8.78 31.40 -24.52
C ARG A 498 -9.46 30.81 -23.27
N LYS A 499 -8.98 29.68 -22.79
CA LYS A 499 -9.61 28.95 -21.67
C LYS A 499 -9.30 29.54 -20.30
N ASP A 500 -8.51 30.62 -20.23
CA ASP A 500 -8.16 31.29 -18.98
C ASP A 500 -7.70 30.31 -17.88
N TYR A 501 -6.77 29.45 -18.25
CA TYR A 501 -6.15 28.45 -17.37
C TYR A 501 -5.48 28.99 -16.09
N PRO A 502 -5.23 30.31 -15.97
CA PRO A 502 -4.29 30.81 -14.99
C PRO A 502 -4.74 30.91 -13.55
N ALA A 503 -6.02 30.70 -13.17
CA ALA A 503 -6.41 30.98 -11.78
C ALA A 503 -5.63 30.17 -10.72
N LYS A 504 -5.19 28.94 -11.04
CA LYS A 504 -4.34 28.12 -10.15
C LYS A 504 -2.85 28.16 -10.53
N VAL A 505 -2.52 28.58 -11.75
CA VAL A 505 -1.15 28.80 -12.23
C VAL A 505 -0.79 30.29 -12.14
N ALA A 506 -1.69 31.14 -11.69
CA ALA A 506 -1.53 32.60 -11.60
C ALA A 506 -0.30 33.04 -10.81
N GLN A 507 0.10 32.28 -9.80
CA GLN A 507 1.35 32.53 -9.07
C GLN A 507 2.62 32.34 -9.93
N TYR A 508 2.49 31.65 -11.09
CA TYR A 508 3.56 31.39 -12.05
C TYR A 508 3.41 32.25 -13.34
N ALA A 509 2.47 33.21 -13.37
CA ALA A 509 2.12 33.96 -14.59
C ALA A 509 3.32 34.65 -15.28
N ASN A 510 4.35 34.97 -14.52
CA ASN A 510 5.58 35.57 -15.05
C ASN A 510 6.66 34.52 -15.43
N ASN A 511 6.42 33.25 -15.22
CA ASN A 511 7.32 32.14 -15.51
C ASN A 511 6.51 30.92 -15.96
N LEU A 512 5.86 31.03 -17.12
CA LEU A 512 4.92 30.03 -17.66
C LEU A 512 5.27 29.72 -19.11
N LEU A 513 5.42 28.47 -19.45
CA LEU A 513 5.54 27.94 -20.81
C LEU A 513 4.23 27.36 -21.29
N LEU A 514 3.79 27.77 -22.47
CA LEU A 514 2.64 27.20 -23.17
C LEU A 514 3.14 26.27 -24.28
N VAL A 515 2.76 25.02 -24.25
CA VAL A 515 3.22 23.99 -25.20
C VAL A 515 2.02 23.44 -25.95
N GLY A 516 1.92 23.76 -27.22
CA GLY A 516 0.97 23.16 -28.14
C GLY A 516 1.61 21.96 -28.84
N ILE A 517 0.91 20.83 -28.91
CA ILE A 517 1.35 19.63 -29.64
C ILE A 517 0.21 19.18 -30.53
N SER A 518 0.49 18.95 -31.81
CA SER A 518 -0.49 18.39 -32.74
C SER A 518 0.05 17.15 -33.45
N TYR A 519 -0.79 16.13 -33.61
CA TYR A 519 -0.49 14.94 -34.38
C TYR A 519 -1.27 14.91 -35.68
N ASP A 520 -0.57 14.83 -36.81
CA ASP A 520 -1.15 14.63 -38.13
C ASP A 520 -1.14 13.11 -38.48
N ARG A 521 -2.31 12.51 -38.54
CA ARG A 521 -2.49 11.09 -38.86
C ARG A 521 -2.01 10.73 -40.28
N LYS A 522 -2.11 11.65 -41.25
CA LYS A 522 -1.72 11.39 -42.64
C LYS A 522 -0.20 11.44 -42.80
N ALA A 523 0.44 12.43 -42.19
CA ALA A 523 1.88 12.56 -42.19
C ALA A 523 2.55 11.62 -41.15
N LYS A 524 1.81 11.11 -40.18
CA LYS A 524 2.30 10.34 -39.02
C LYS A 524 3.40 11.09 -38.28
N LYS A 525 3.18 12.38 -38.04
CA LYS A 525 4.15 13.25 -37.39
C LYS A 525 3.50 14.19 -36.38
N HIS A 526 4.25 14.48 -35.34
CA HIS A 526 3.92 15.56 -34.40
C HIS A 526 4.54 16.88 -34.84
N THR A 527 3.85 17.95 -34.49
CA THR A 527 4.36 19.32 -34.52
C THR A 527 4.20 19.92 -33.13
N CYS A 528 5.18 20.74 -32.74
CA CYS A 528 5.18 21.42 -31.46
C CYS A 528 5.32 22.94 -31.67
N HIS A 529 4.66 23.70 -30.79
CA HIS A 529 4.82 25.15 -30.69
C HIS A 529 4.92 25.54 -29.23
N ILE A 530 5.91 26.38 -28.86
CA ILE A 530 6.22 26.75 -27.47
C ILE A 530 6.26 28.26 -27.35
N GLU A 531 5.49 28.80 -26.40
CA GLU A 531 5.47 30.25 -26.09
C GLU A 531 5.74 30.53 -24.61
#